data_0b7612425e51a2d1c6d2e6e2dbfc79c8
#
_entry.id   0b7612425e51a2d1c6d2e6e2dbfc79c8
#
_cell.length_a   1.000
_cell.length_b   1.000
_cell.length_c   1.000
_cell.angle_alpha   90.00
_cell.angle_beta   90.00
_cell.angle_gamma   90.00
#
_symmetry.space_group_name_H-M   'P 1'
#
loop_
_entity.id
_entity.type
_entity.pdbx_description
1 polymer ?
#
loop_
_entity_poly.entity_id
_entity_poly.type
_entity_poly.pdbx_seq_one_letter_code
_entity_poly.pdbx_strand_id
1 'polypeptide(L)' 'MKWFNGDKGYGFIAVEGGPDVFVHFSAITGSGYRSLEEGQKVEFDITQGQKGPQAENVRVTG' A
#
# COMPACT_ATOMS: atom_id res chain seq x y z
N MET A 1 -3.84 4.62 4.37
CA MET A 1 -2.42 4.77 3.98
C MET A 1 -1.69 5.59 5.03
N LYS A 2 -0.66 5.03 5.60
CA LYS A 2 0.10 5.73 6.64
C LYS A 2 1.07 6.75 6.03
N TRP A 3 1.87 6.29 5.07
CA TRP A 3 2.71 7.18 4.27
C TRP A 3 3.17 6.44 3.02
N PHE A 4 3.54 7.20 2.01
CA PHE A 4 4.03 6.64 0.76
C PHE A 4 5.05 7.59 0.16
N ASN A 5 6.19 7.05 -0.28
CA ASN A 5 7.24 7.82 -0.93
C ASN A 5 7.20 7.57 -2.43
N GLY A 6 6.71 8.54 -3.18
CA GLY A 6 6.56 8.41 -4.62
C GLY A 6 7.89 8.29 -5.37
N ASP A 7 8.96 8.88 -4.82
CA ASP A 7 10.27 8.82 -5.45
C ASP A 7 10.90 7.44 -5.32
N LYS A 8 10.73 6.82 -4.16
CA LYS A 8 11.27 5.49 -3.92
C LYS A 8 10.31 4.39 -4.31
N GLY A 9 9.03 4.71 -4.45
CA GLY A 9 8.02 3.78 -4.93
C GLY A 9 7.50 2.81 -3.89
N TYR A 10 7.54 3.15 -2.61
CA TYR A 10 7.00 2.27 -1.57
C TYR A 10 6.48 3.07 -0.38
N GLY A 11 5.72 2.40 0.46
CA GLY A 11 5.19 2.98 1.67
C GLY A 11 4.61 1.94 2.59
N PHE A 12 3.82 2.39 3.55
CA PHE A 12 3.19 1.51 4.53
C PHE A 12 1.73 1.87 4.72
N ILE A 13 0.91 0.85 4.89
CA ILE A 13 -0.51 0.99 5.18
C ILE A 13 -0.72 0.61 6.63
N ALA A 14 -1.32 1.52 7.40
CA ALA A 14 -1.68 1.22 8.78
C ALA A 14 -2.93 0.33 8.78
N VAL A 15 -2.87 -0.77 9.52
CA VAL A 15 -4.01 -1.66 9.67
C VAL A 15 -4.41 -1.71 11.14
N GLU A 16 -5.72 -1.79 11.38
CA GLU A 16 -6.24 -1.81 12.72
C GLU A 16 -5.90 -3.14 13.39
N GLY A 17 -5.30 -3.07 14.56
CA GLY A 17 -4.99 -4.25 15.33
C GLY A 17 -3.80 -5.07 14.87
N GLY A 18 -3.00 -4.55 13.92
CA GLY A 18 -1.88 -5.30 13.40
C GLY A 18 -0.69 -4.43 13.02
N PRO A 19 0.41 -5.04 12.56
CA PRO A 19 1.57 -4.28 12.11
C PRO A 19 1.28 -3.56 10.80
N ASP A 20 2.07 -2.54 10.50
CA ASP A 20 1.98 -1.83 9.23
C ASP A 20 2.26 -2.81 8.08
N VAL A 21 1.54 -2.65 6.99
CA VAL A 21 1.67 -3.48 5.80
C VAL A 21 2.49 -2.74 4.76
N PHE A 22 3.56 -3.37 4.28
CA PHE A 22 4.41 -2.80 3.25
C PHE A 22 3.67 -2.79 1.91
N VAL A 23 3.81 -1.70 1.16
CA VAL A 23 3.25 -1.59 -0.18
C VAL A 23 4.29 -1.03 -1.14
N HIS A 24 4.45 -1.66 -2.30
CA HIS A 24 5.32 -1.20 -3.36
C HIS A 24 4.45 -0.71 -4.53
N PHE A 25 4.96 0.26 -5.31
CA PHE A 25 4.17 0.83 -6.39
C PHE A 25 3.70 -0.22 -7.41
N SER A 26 4.47 -1.28 -7.58
CA SER A 26 4.09 -2.36 -8.50
C SER A 26 2.85 -3.13 -8.04
N ALA A 27 2.50 -3.02 -6.77
CA ALA A 27 1.30 -3.65 -6.21
C ALA A 27 0.05 -2.80 -6.38
N ILE A 28 0.20 -1.55 -6.80
CA ILE A 28 -0.94 -0.67 -7.00
C ILE A 28 -1.57 -0.97 -8.35
N THR A 29 -2.85 -1.34 -8.33
CA THR A 29 -3.61 -1.59 -9.54
C THR A 29 -4.50 -0.39 -9.83
N GLY A 30 -4.84 -0.18 -11.06
CA GLY A 30 -5.65 0.95 -11.47
C GLY A 30 -4.96 1.75 -12.53
N SER A 31 -5.74 2.47 -13.31
CA SER A 31 -5.23 3.19 -14.47
C SER A 31 -4.59 4.51 -14.04
N GLY A 32 -3.31 4.64 -14.29
CA GLY A 32 -2.62 5.92 -14.24
C GLY A 32 -1.98 6.31 -12.93
N TYR A 33 -2.37 5.73 -11.81
CA TYR A 33 -1.79 6.13 -10.51
C TYR A 33 -0.96 5.02 -9.92
N ARG A 34 0.29 5.31 -9.65
CA ARG A 34 1.18 4.40 -8.93
C ARG A 34 1.76 5.07 -7.70
N SER A 35 1.03 6.02 -7.14
CA SER A 35 1.40 6.64 -5.89
C SER A 35 0.16 6.77 -5.03
N LEU A 36 0.37 6.78 -3.72
CA LEU A 36 -0.71 6.88 -2.75
C LEU A 36 -0.43 8.08 -1.85
N GLU A 37 -1.49 8.64 -1.28
CA GLU A 37 -1.37 9.77 -0.39
C GLU A 37 -1.66 9.37 1.05
N GLU A 38 -1.06 10.08 1.98
CA GLU A 38 -1.29 9.88 3.39
C GLU A 38 -2.77 10.10 3.71
N GLY A 39 -3.33 9.19 4.51
CA GLY A 39 -4.73 9.25 4.87
C GLY A 39 -5.71 8.69 3.86
N GLN A 40 -5.24 8.31 2.70
CA GLN A 40 -6.07 7.78 1.62
C GLN A 40 -6.59 6.39 1.98
N LYS A 41 -7.85 6.13 1.61
CA LYS A 41 -8.44 4.81 1.83
C LYS A 41 -8.14 3.90 0.64
N VAL A 42 -7.68 2.69 0.94
CA VAL A 42 -7.31 1.73 -0.09
C VAL A 42 -7.85 0.35 0.27
N GLU A 43 -8.11 -0.45 -0.74
CA GLU A 43 -8.36 -1.88 -0.60
C GLU A 43 -7.16 -2.63 -1.12
N PHE A 44 -6.85 -3.75 -0.49
CA PHE A 44 -5.70 -4.54 -0.89
C PHE A 44 -5.80 -5.94 -0.31
N ASP A 45 -5.01 -6.85 -0.88
CA ASP A 45 -4.83 -8.20 -0.34
C ASP A 45 -3.53 -8.24 0.42
N ILE A 46 -3.48 -9.03 1.49
CA ILE A 46 -2.26 -9.19 2.28
C ILE A 46 -1.59 -10.50 1.93
N THR A 47 -0.30 -10.42 1.61
CA THR A 47 0.52 -11.59 1.37
C THR A 47 1.76 -11.53 2.24
N GLN A 48 2.46 -12.64 2.36
CA GLN A 48 3.71 -12.68 3.11
C GLN A 48 4.86 -12.41 2.15
N GLY A 49 5.55 -11.30 2.40
CA GLY A 49 6.75 -10.94 1.65
C GLY A 49 8.01 -11.17 2.47
N GLN A 50 9.15 -10.82 1.91
CA GLN A 50 10.44 -10.96 2.60
C GLN A 50 10.54 -10.08 3.83
N LYS A 51 9.83 -8.97 3.84
CA LYS A 51 9.87 -8.00 4.94
C LYS A 51 8.66 -8.11 5.87
N GLY A 52 7.88 -9.19 5.74
CA GLY A 52 6.67 -9.40 6.53
C GLY A 52 5.41 -9.17 5.69
N PRO A 53 4.29 -8.75 6.31
CA PRO A 53 3.05 -8.53 5.58
C PRO A 53 3.23 -7.51 4.46
N GLN A 54 2.73 -7.87 3.28
CA GLN A 54 2.88 -7.05 2.08
C GLN A 54 1.53 -6.93 1.38
N ALA A 55 1.23 -5.73 0.87
CA ALA A 55 -0.01 -5.49 0.15
C ALA A 55 0.14 -5.83 -1.33
N GLU A 56 -0.91 -6.41 -1.90
CA GLU A 56 -1.02 -6.66 -3.34
C GLU A 56 -2.39 -6.22 -3.82
N ASN A 57 -2.50 -5.97 -5.12
CA ASN A 57 -3.77 -5.55 -5.73
C ASN A 57 -4.35 -4.33 -5.03
N VAL A 58 -3.49 -3.39 -4.70
CA VAL A 58 -3.88 -2.18 -3.98
C VAL A 58 -4.66 -1.25 -4.90
N ARG A 59 -5.80 -0.79 -4.44
CA ARG A 59 -6.62 0.16 -5.18
C ARG A 59 -7.25 1.18 -4.25
N VAL A 60 -7.42 2.37 -4.75
CA VAL A 60 -8.02 3.47 -3.99
C VAL A 60 -9.54 3.31 -3.99
N THR A 61 -10.15 3.42 -2.81
CA THR A 61 -11.59 3.24 -2.66
C THR A 61 -12.33 4.50 -2.24
N GLY A 62 -11.60 5.50 -1.78
CA GLY A 62 -12.25 6.69 -1.29
C GLY A 62 -11.82 7.98 -1.88
#